data_a597a511f3e256b81a4ea08ddd0a2530
#
_entry.id   a597a511f3e256b81a4ea08ddd0a2530
#
_cell.length_a   1.000
_cell.length_b   1.000
_cell.length_c   1.000
_cell.angle_alpha   90.00
_cell.angle_beta   90.00
_cell.angle_gamma   90.00
#
_symmetry.space_group_name_H-M   'P 1'
#
loop_
_entity.id
_entity.type
_entity.pdbx_description
1 polymer ?
#
loop_
_entity_poly.entity_id
_entity_poly.type
_entity_poly.pdbx_seq_one_letter_code
_entity_poly.pdbx_strand_id
1 'polypeptide(L)'
;MHIVILDGGSTNPGDVSWAPLRALGSVTVYDSTKPEKIVERAKDAEAVILNRNVISREIMQKLPKLRFIGLLATGYNTVDVKAAGELGITVCNVPLYCVETVAQQAFALLLELCNHTEKISAATRGGDWDKAETMSHSTHPLFELYGKTLGIVGFGHIGQTVAKLGAALGMKILVYSRTKRELPERYQWAELDALFKNADVVSLHCPLTDETRGLVNAERLNLMKPTAFLINTARGAVVDEAALAEALNSGRIAGAGLDVLVHEPPKKDDPLLAAQNCIVTPHIAWASRDARARLIKTVAENLKAFRNGTPQNVVS
;
A
#
# COMPACT_ATOMS: atom_id res chain seq x y z
N MET A 1 -32.11 -8.14 -1.89
CA MET A 1 -31.23 -6.96 -1.88
C MET A 1 -30.52 -6.86 -3.22
N HIS A 2 -30.57 -5.70 -3.84
CA HIS A 2 -29.79 -5.43 -5.07
C HIS A 2 -28.46 -4.77 -4.71
N ILE A 3 -27.38 -5.43 -5.07
CA ILE A 3 -25.98 -5.05 -4.79
C ILE A 3 -25.35 -4.62 -6.10
N VAL A 4 -24.77 -3.43 -6.14
CA VAL A 4 -24.02 -2.92 -7.31
C VAL A 4 -22.56 -2.72 -6.95
N ILE A 5 -21.66 -3.34 -7.71
CA ILE A 5 -20.22 -3.13 -7.63
C ILE A 5 -19.82 -2.19 -8.75
N LEU A 6 -19.33 -0.98 -8.40
CA LEU A 6 -19.11 0.10 -9.37
C LEU A 6 -17.80 -0.02 -10.15
N ASP A 7 -16.76 -0.60 -9.55
CA ASP A 7 -15.39 -0.63 -10.09
C ASP A 7 -14.68 -1.94 -9.74
N GLY A 8 -15.41 -3.06 -9.96
CA GLY A 8 -14.94 -4.40 -9.60
C GLY A 8 -13.64 -4.80 -10.30
N GLY A 9 -13.40 -4.35 -11.53
CA GLY A 9 -12.17 -4.65 -12.28
C GLY A 9 -10.89 -4.12 -11.64
N SER A 10 -10.98 -3.00 -10.87
CA SER A 10 -9.85 -2.46 -10.13
C SER A 10 -9.37 -3.38 -9.01
N THR A 11 -10.26 -4.25 -8.51
CA THR A 11 -10.00 -5.15 -7.38
C THR A 11 -9.92 -6.60 -7.82
N ASN A 12 -10.67 -6.99 -8.86
CA ASN A 12 -10.81 -8.38 -9.28
C ASN A 12 -10.73 -8.49 -10.81
N PRO A 13 -9.56 -8.81 -11.36
CA PRO A 13 -9.39 -9.03 -12.80
C PRO A 13 -10.03 -10.34 -13.32
N GLY A 14 -10.85 -11.01 -12.51
CA GLY A 14 -11.56 -12.24 -12.89
C GLY A 14 -11.04 -13.51 -12.22
N ASP A 15 -10.02 -13.43 -11.39
CA ASP A 15 -9.38 -14.58 -10.71
C ASP A 15 -9.87 -14.85 -9.29
N VAL A 16 -10.79 -14.02 -8.76
CA VAL A 16 -11.44 -14.18 -7.46
C VAL A 16 -12.96 -14.19 -7.62
N SER A 17 -13.64 -15.04 -6.86
CA SER A 17 -15.10 -15.19 -6.97
C SER A 17 -15.87 -14.12 -6.20
N TRP A 18 -16.92 -13.56 -6.83
CA TRP A 18 -17.94 -12.74 -6.19
C TRP A 18 -19.03 -13.55 -5.46
N ALA A 19 -18.91 -14.88 -5.39
CA ALA A 19 -19.90 -15.76 -4.76
C ALA A 19 -20.30 -15.35 -3.34
N PRO A 20 -19.39 -14.87 -2.45
CA PRO A 20 -19.78 -14.42 -1.11
C PRO A 20 -20.82 -13.29 -1.13
N LEU A 21 -20.74 -12.35 -2.06
CA LEU A 21 -21.73 -11.28 -2.23
C LEU A 21 -23.00 -11.77 -2.94
N ARG A 22 -22.87 -12.66 -3.94
CA ARG A 22 -24.02 -13.24 -4.66
C ARG A 22 -24.92 -14.08 -3.75
N ALA A 23 -24.37 -14.66 -2.68
CA ALA A 23 -25.15 -15.37 -1.66
C ALA A 23 -26.08 -14.44 -0.82
N LEU A 24 -25.86 -13.11 -0.90
CA LEU A 24 -26.62 -12.12 -0.13
C LEU A 24 -27.69 -11.40 -0.97
N GLY A 25 -27.68 -11.53 -2.30
CA GLY A 25 -28.66 -10.90 -3.18
C GLY A 25 -28.25 -10.93 -4.65
N SER A 26 -29.02 -10.20 -5.47
CA SER A 26 -28.66 -10.01 -6.89
C SER A 26 -27.48 -9.05 -6.98
N VAL A 27 -26.42 -9.44 -7.70
CA VAL A 27 -25.18 -8.66 -7.84
C VAL A 27 -24.96 -8.24 -9.29
N THR A 28 -24.91 -6.94 -9.53
CA THR A 28 -24.46 -6.35 -10.77
C THR A 28 -23.03 -5.86 -10.62
N VAL A 29 -22.12 -6.30 -11.48
CA VAL A 29 -20.70 -5.93 -11.44
C VAL A 29 -20.36 -5.09 -12.66
N TYR A 30 -19.78 -3.93 -12.44
CA TYR A 30 -19.15 -3.11 -13.46
C TYR A 30 -17.63 -3.12 -13.25
N ASP A 31 -16.85 -3.32 -14.30
CA ASP A 31 -15.39 -3.32 -14.23
C ASP A 31 -14.85 -1.92 -13.86
N SER A 32 -15.46 -0.89 -14.44
CA SER A 32 -15.20 0.51 -14.09
C SER A 32 -16.47 1.34 -14.30
N THR A 33 -16.62 2.38 -13.51
CA THR A 33 -17.76 3.33 -13.64
C THR A 33 -17.24 4.74 -13.69
N LYS A 34 -17.56 5.48 -14.76
CA LYS A 34 -17.27 6.90 -14.87
C LYS A 34 -18.13 7.70 -13.88
N PRO A 35 -17.64 8.82 -13.32
CA PRO A 35 -18.37 9.60 -12.31
C PRO A 35 -19.80 9.96 -12.71
N GLU A 36 -20.03 10.36 -13.95
CA GLU A 36 -21.34 10.74 -14.49
C GLU A 36 -22.33 9.56 -14.63
N LYS A 37 -21.83 8.32 -14.56
CA LYS A 37 -22.65 7.11 -14.65
C LYS A 37 -22.98 6.47 -13.30
N ILE A 38 -22.43 6.97 -12.20
CA ILE A 38 -22.62 6.37 -10.86
C ILE A 38 -24.10 6.32 -10.50
N VAL A 39 -24.81 7.46 -10.62
CA VAL A 39 -26.23 7.54 -10.25
C VAL A 39 -27.09 6.62 -11.13
N GLU A 40 -26.87 6.61 -12.45
CA GLU A 40 -27.62 5.75 -13.39
C GLU A 40 -27.45 4.26 -13.01
N ARG A 41 -26.22 3.84 -12.71
CA ARG A 41 -25.91 2.44 -12.41
C ARG A 41 -26.36 1.98 -11.01
N ALA A 42 -26.35 2.90 -10.05
CA ALA A 42 -26.68 2.60 -8.66
C ALA A 42 -28.12 2.98 -8.24
N LYS A 43 -28.94 3.60 -9.13
CA LYS A 43 -30.28 4.16 -8.77
C LYS A 43 -31.22 3.20 -8.04
N ASP A 44 -31.12 1.90 -8.34
CA ASP A 44 -31.95 0.85 -7.73
C ASP A 44 -31.18 0.00 -6.70
N ALA A 45 -29.93 0.33 -6.42
CA ALA A 45 -29.11 -0.41 -5.47
C ALA A 45 -29.53 -0.12 -4.02
N GLU A 46 -29.66 -1.15 -3.22
CA GLU A 46 -29.76 -1.07 -1.77
C GLU A 46 -28.36 -1.09 -1.12
N ALA A 47 -27.39 -1.72 -1.79
CA ALA A 47 -26.00 -1.75 -1.37
C ALA A 47 -25.08 -1.40 -2.57
N VAL A 48 -24.14 -0.49 -2.35
CA VAL A 48 -23.09 -0.14 -3.32
C VAL A 48 -21.74 -0.60 -2.76
N ILE A 49 -20.98 -1.32 -3.58
CA ILE A 49 -19.62 -1.76 -3.28
C ILE A 49 -18.67 -1.04 -4.23
N LEU A 50 -17.57 -0.48 -3.72
CA LEU A 50 -16.64 0.32 -4.52
C LEU A 50 -15.22 0.30 -3.94
N ASN A 51 -14.23 0.66 -4.77
CA ASN A 51 -12.85 0.88 -4.38
C ASN A 51 -12.44 2.36 -4.62
N ARG A 52 -12.52 2.82 -5.86
CA ARG A 52 -11.97 4.14 -6.29
C ARG A 52 -13.03 5.19 -6.61
N ASN A 53 -14.26 4.78 -6.90
CA ASN A 53 -15.33 5.73 -7.19
C ASN A 53 -15.59 6.64 -5.98
N VAL A 54 -15.83 7.93 -6.26
CA VAL A 54 -16.15 8.92 -5.21
C VAL A 54 -17.66 9.00 -5.03
N ILE A 55 -18.15 8.86 -3.80
CA ILE A 55 -19.57 8.98 -3.44
C ILE A 55 -19.74 10.17 -2.51
N SER A 56 -20.16 11.30 -3.10
CA SER A 56 -20.45 12.53 -2.37
C SER A 56 -21.89 12.53 -1.82
N ARG A 57 -22.20 13.54 -0.99
CA ARG A 57 -23.58 13.81 -0.51
C ARG A 57 -24.58 13.89 -1.64
N GLU A 58 -24.26 14.61 -2.70
CA GLU A 58 -25.18 14.86 -3.85
C GLU A 58 -25.46 13.55 -4.61
N ILE A 59 -24.50 12.64 -4.67
CA ILE A 59 -24.70 11.31 -5.27
C ILE A 59 -25.62 10.48 -4.37
N MET A 60 -25.36 10.43 -3.06
CA MET A 60 -26.18 9.67 -2.10
C MET A 60 -27.64 10.13 -2.10
N GLN A 61 -27.90 11.44 -2.16
CA GLN A 61 -29.25 12.00 -2.22
C GLN A 61 -30.05 11.58 -3.46
N LYS A 62 -29.36 11.21 -4.56
CA LYS A 62 -29.96 10.71 -5.80
C LYS A 62 -30.17 9.18 -5.79
N LEU A 63 -29.84 8.51 -4.71
CA LEU A 63 -29.92 7.06 -4.55
C LEU A 63 -30.91 6.68 -3.42
N PRO A 64 -32.20 6.82 -3.62
CA PRO A 64 -33.19 6.74 -2.54
C PRO A 64 -33.32 5.36 -1.88
N LYS A 65 -32.83 4.29 -2.54
CA LYS A 65 -32.84 2.93 -2.00
C LYS A 65 -31.54 2.55 -1.29
N LEU A 66 -30.50 3.39 -1.39
CA LEU A 66 -29.18 3.10 -0.85
C LEU A 66 -29.18 3.10 0.69
N ARG A 67 -28.74 2.03 1.31
CA ARG A 67 -28.68 1.84 2.76
C ARG A 67 -27.30 1.41 3.23
N PHE A 68 -26.48 0.86 2.34
CA PHE A 68 -25.15 0.33 2.66
C PHE A 68 -24.11 0.68 1.59
N ILE A 69 -22.96 1.10 2.04
CA ILE A 69 -21.76 1.28 1.19
C ILE A 69 -20.66 0.40 1.76
N GLY A 70 -20.14 -0.53 0.96
CA GLY A 70 -19.01 -1.38 1.30
C GLY A 70 -17.76 -0.95 0.51
N LEU A 71 -16.70 -0.63 1.23
CA LEU A 71 -15.43 -0.26 0.62
C LEU A 71 -14.55 -1.50 0.39
N LEU A 72 -14.09 -1.70 -0.83
CA LEU A 72 -13.06 -2.67 -1.18
C LEU A 72 -11.68 -2.08 -0.84
N ALA A 73 -11.52 -1.54 0.36
CA ALA A 73 -10.32 -0.88 0.84
C ALA A 73 -10.33 -0.71 2.37
N THR A 74 -9.14 -0.44 2.95
CA THR A 74 -9.03 0.06 4.32
C THR A 74 -9.31 1.57 4.38
N GLY A 75 -8.83 2.35 3.38
CA GLY A 75 -9.11 3.78 3.27
C GLY A 75 -10.58 4.05 2.89
N TYR A 76 -11.15 5.14 3.39
CA TYR A 76 -12.55 5.51 3.16
C TYR A 76 -12.74 6.96 2.69
N ASN A 77 -11.68 7.62 2.28
CA ASN A 77 -11.67 9.00 1.78
C ASN A 77 -12.43 9.21 0.45
N THR A 78 -12.84 8.13 -0.20
CA THR A 78 -13.67 8.15 -1.41
C THR A 78 -15.17 8.33 -1.11
N VAL A 79 -15.58 8.26 0.16
CA VAL A 79 -16.98 8.42 0.58
C VAL A 79 -17.09 9.56 1.58
N ASP A 80 -18.08 10.44 1.41
CA ASP A 80 -18.46 11.42 2.43
C ASP A 80 -19.18 10.69 3.58
N VAL A 81 -18.39 10.16 4.51
CA VAL A 81 -18.90 9.34 5.63
C VAL A 81 -19.78 10.13 6.58
N LYS A 82 -19.55 11.45 6.72
CA LYS A 82 -20.40 12.32 7.54
C LYS A 82 -21.79 12.45 6.91
N ALA A 83 -21.84 12.74 5.62
CA ALA A 83 -23.11 12.81 4.89
C ALA A 83 -23.83 11.46 4.88
N ALA A 84 -23.13 10.34 4.76
CA ALA A 84 -23.70 9.02 4.82
C ALA A 84 -24.41 8.77 6.16
N GLY A 85 -23.76 9.08 7.30
CA GLY A 85 -24.37 8.98 8.63
C GLY A 85 -25.63 9.82 8.79
N GLU A 86 -25.60 11.09 8.30
CA GLU A 86 -26.78 11.98 8.34
C GLU A 86 -27.93 11.48 7.45
N LEU A 87 -27.64 10.74 6.38
CA LEU A 87 -28.63 10.14 5.48
C LEU A 87 -29.06 8.72 5.90
N GLY A 88 -28.57 8.21 7.03
CA GLY A 88 -28.88 6.86 7.51
C GLY A 88 -28.28 5.75 6.67
N ILE A 89 -27.18 6.03 5.93
CA ILE A 89 -26.44 5.07 5.12
C ILE A 89 -25.24 4.55 5.92
N THR A 90 -25.17 3.24 6.14
CA THR A 90 -24.05 2.61 6.82
C THR A 90 -22.88 2.43 5.85
N VAL A 91 -21.72 2.95 6.21
CA VAL A 91 -20.47 2.77 5.44
C VAL A 91 -19.52 1.87 6.21
N CYS A 92 -19.06 0.79 5.55
CA CYS A 92 -18.11 -0.15 6.14
C CYS A 92 -16.85 -0.25 5.27
N ASN A 93 -15.69 -0.23 5.90
CA ASN A 93 -14.41 -0.52 5.25
C ASN A 93 -13.94 -1.96 5.54
N VAL A 94 -12.76 -2.31 5.03
CA VAL A 94 -12.11 -3.60 5.34
C VAL A 94 -10.74 -3.34 5.93
N PRO A 95 -10.60 -3.36 7.26
CA PRO A 95 -9.30 -3.27 7.90
C PRO A 95 -8.50 -4.57 7.76
N LEU A 96 -7.18 -4.47 7.80
CA LEU A 96 -6.22 -5.56 8.01
C LEU A 96 -6.19 -6.71 6.96
N TYR A 97 -6.88 -6.59 5.82
CA TYR A 97 -6.94 -7.66 4.83
C TYR A 97 -5.63 -7.92 4.07
N CYS A 98 -4.72 -6.91 4.04
CA CYS A 98 -3.51 -6.92 3.23
C CYS A 98 -2.21 -6.76 4.05
N VAL A 99 -2.24 -6.98 5.36
CA VAL A 99 -1.06 -6.75 6.22
C VAL A 99 0.14 -7.57 5.74
N GLU A 100 -0.06 -8.86 5.53
CA GLU A 100 1.01 -9.79 5.14
C GLU A 100 1.50 -9.51 3.72
N THR A 101 0.60 -9.22 2.79
CA THR A 101 0.97 -8.96 1.40
C THR A 101 1.69 -7.62 1.22
N VAL A 102 1.33 -6.59 1.99
CA VAL A 102 2.07 -5.31 1.99
C VAL A 102 3.46 -5.49 2.59
N ALA A 103 3.59 -6.25 3.68
CA ALA A 103 4.89 -6.56 4.26
C ALA A 103 5.76 -7.39 3.29
N GLN A 104 5.17 -8.35 2.58
CA GLN A 104 5.84 -9.12 1.54
C GLN A 104 6.33 -8.21 0.40
N GLN A 105 5.52 -7.27 -0.08
CA GLN A 105 5.91 -6.34 -1.14
C GLN A 105 7.04 -5.40 -0.69
N ALA A 106 7.01 -4.92 0.55
CA ALA A 106 8.10 -4.11 1.10
C ALA A 106 9.44 -4.87 1.06
N PHE A 107 9.42 -6.18 1.41
CA PHE A 107 10.60 -7.03 1.31
C PHE A 107 10.95 -7.42 -0.13
N ALA A 108 9.98 -7.60 -1.04
CA ALA A 108 10.27 -7.84 -2.44
C ALA A 108 11.05 -6.67 -3.06
N LEU A 109 10.61 -5.43 -2.80
CA LEU A 109 11.33 -4.22 -3.22
C LEU A 109 12.72 -4.13 -2.59
N LEU A 110 12.84 -4.38 -1.28
CA LEU A 110 14.12 -4.35 -0.58
C LEU A 110 15.08 -5.41 -1.11
N LEU A 111 14.63 -6.65 -1.27
CA LEU A 111 15.47 -7.74 -1.74
C LEU A 111 15.89 -7.55 -3.21
N GLU A 112 15.05 -6.95 -4.05
CA GLU A 112 15.46 -6.60 -5.42
C GLU A 112 16.54 -5.51 -5.43
N LEU A 113 16.45 -4.49 -4.57
CA LEU A 113 17.50 -3.49 -4.40
C LEU A 113 18.81 -4.09 -3.88
N CYS A 114 18.73 -5.12 -3.01
CA CYS A 114 19.89 -5.78 -2.44
C CYS A 114 20.58 -6.76 -3.41
N ASN A 115 19.79 -7.50 -4.17
CA ASN A 115 20.26 -8.66 -4.93
C ASN A 115 20.26 -8.46 -6.44
N HIS A 116 19.58 -7.42 -6.96
CA HIS A 116 19.43 -7.13 -8.39
C HIS A 116 19.03 -8.35 -9.24
N THR A 117 18.14 -9.20 -8.68
CA THR A 117 17.84 -10.53 -9.23
C THR A 117 17.31 -10.46 -10.67
N GLU A 118 16.44 -9.47 -10.96
CA GLU A 118 15.88 -9.29 -12.30
C GLU A 118 16.99 -8.89 -13.29
N LYS A 119 17.79 -7.87 -12.95
CA LYS A 119 18.88 -7.36 -13.82
C LYS A 119 19.92 -8.44 -14.09
N ILE A 120 20.37 -9.14 -13.05
CA ILE A 120 21.38 -10.22 -13.18
C ILE A 120 20.80 -11.38 -13.98
N SER A 121 19.55 -11.78 -13.75
CA SER A 121 18.88 -12.84 -14.53
C SER A 121 18.71 -12.43 -16.00
N ALA A 122 18.39 -11.18 -16.30
CA ALA A 122 18.30 -10.68 -17.69
C ALA A 122 19.66 -10.70 -18.38
N ALA A 123 20.72 -10.24 -17.71
CA ALA A 123 22.09 -10.27 -18.22
C ALA A 123 22.58 -11.70 -18.49
N THR A 124 22.30 -12.64 -17.56
CA THR A 124 22.62 -14.06 -17.72
C THR A 124 21.94 -14.65 -18.95
N ARG A 125 20.63 -14.40 -19.14
CA ARG A 125 19.92 -14.84 -20.36
C ARG A 125 20.41 -14.16 -21.64
N GLY A 126 20.99 -12.96 -21.52
CA GLY A 126 21.64 -12.24 -22.61
C GLY A 126 23.01 -12.78 -23.01
N GLY A 127 23.56 -13.77 -22.31
CA GLY A 127 24.85 -14.41 -22.60
C GLY A 127 26.04 -13.73 -21.94
N ASP A 128 25.83 -12.91 -20.91
CA ASP A 128 26.92 -12.27 -20.19
C ASP A 128 27.73 -13.29 -19.37
N TRP A 129 27.07 -14.33 -18.85
CA TRP A 129 27.74 -15.37 -18.10
C TRP A 129 28.59 -16.29 -18.97
N ASP A 130 28.17 -16.56 -20.22
CA ASP A 130 28.94 -17.37 -21.15
C ASP A 130 30.30 -16.73 -21.53
N LYS A 131 30.39 -15.40 -21.41
CA LYS A 131 31.57 -14.61 -21.68
C LYS A 131 32.43 -14.37 -20.44
N ALA A 132 31.96 -14.78 -19.27
CA ALA A 132 32.66 -14.54 -18.01
C ALA A 132 33.84 -15.49 -17.84
N GLU A 133 34.98 -14.96 -17.40
CA GLU A 133 36.19 -15.74 -17.12
C GLU A 133 36.09 -16.57 -15.82
N THR A 134 35.04 -16.32 -15.03
CA THR A 134 34.86 -16.96 -13.72
C THR A 134 33.50 -17.61 -13.60
N MET A 135 33.41 -18.68 -12.78
CA MET A 135 32.15 -19.39 -12.51
C MET A 135 31.09 -18.49 -11.85
N SER A 136 31.51 -17.55 -11.01
CA SER A 136 30.61 -16.57 -10.36
C SER A 136 30.87 -15.20 -10.97
N HIS A 137 29.85 -14.64 -11.60
CA HIS A 137 29.93 -13.33 -12.25
C HIS A 137 28.76 -12.44 -11.78
N SER A 138 29.09 -11.27 -11.23
CA SER A 138 28.10 -10.24 -10.93
C SER A 138 28.64 -8.86 -11.34
N THR A 139 27.88 -8.14 -12.11
CA THR A 139 28.19 -6.77 -12.54
C THR A 139 27.62 -5.73 -11.54
N HIS A 140 26.88 -6.17 -10.54
CA HIS A 140 26.23 -5.32 -9.54
C HIS A 140 26.73 -5.69 -8.14
N PRO A 141 27.03 -4.72 -7.25
CA PRO A 141 27.36 -4.99 -5.87
C PRO A 141 26.11 -5.53 -5.14
N LEU A 142 26.29 -6.64 -4.45
CA LEU A 142 25.24 -7.26 -3.63
C LEU A 142 25.30 -6.74 -2.20
N PHE A 143 24.13 -6.60 -1.56
CA PHE A 143 24.02 -6.08 -0.21
C PHE A 143 23.38 -7.11 0.72
N GLU A 144 24.09 -7.48 1.80
CA GLU A 144 23.59 -8.44 2.78
C GLU A 144 22.84 -7.73 3.91
N LEU A 145 21.66 -8.24 4.27
CA LEU A 145 20.80 -7.68 5.32
C LEU A 145 21.20 -8.11 6.74
N TYR A 146 21.91 -9.24 6.89
CA TYR A 146 22.30 -9.75 8.22
C TYR A 146 23.15 -8.71 8.98
N GLY A 147 22.79 -8.45 10.23
CA GLY A 147 23.45 -7.47 11.09
C GLY A 147 23.17 -6.01 10.78
N LYS A 148 22.47 -5.69 9.68
CA LYS A 148 22.06 -4.34 9.30
C LYS A 148 20.87 -3.86 10.13
N THR A 149 20.64 -2.55 10.11
CA THR A 149 19.58 -1.91 10.89
C THR A 149 18.40 -1.55 9.99
N LEU A 150 17.22 -2.08 10.31
CA LEU A 150 15.94 -1.73 9.68
C LEU A 150 15.20 -0.70 10.55
N GLY A 151 15.04 0.51 10.05
CA GLY A 151 14.24 1.57 10.64
C GLY A 151 12.78 1.48 10.18
N ILE A 152 11.86 1.32 11.12
CA ILE A 152 10.41 1.25 10.87
C ILE A 152 9.78 2.56 11.28
N VAL A 153 9.24 3.31 10.32
CA VAL A 153 8.48 4.54 10.56
C VAL A 153 6.99 4.24 10.52
N GLY A 154 6.35 4.17 11.71
CA GLY A 154 4.98 3.73 11.88
C GLY A 154 4.88 2.25 12.29
N PHE A 155 4.56 1.99 13.58
CA PHE A 155 4.54 0.64 14.16
C PHE A 155 3.11 0.11 14.35
N GLY A 156 2.28 0.25 13.29
CA GLY A 156 0.98 -0.42 13.15
C GLY A 156 1.15 -1.89 12.75
N HIS A 157 0.05 -2.57 12.36
CA HIS A 157 0.09 -3.99 11.99
C HIS A 157 1.09 -4.30 10.86
N ILE A 158 1.15 -3.47 9.81
CA ILE A 158 2.09 -3.64 8.71
C ILE A 158 3.53 -3.46 9.20
N GLY A 159 3.83 -2.35 9.90
CA GLY A 159 5.17 -2.08 10.42
C GLY A 159 5.67 -3.17 11.38
N GLN A 160 4.78 -3.73 12.20
CA GLN A 160 5.11 -4.87 13.08
C GLN A 160 5.43 -6.14 12.26
N THR A 161 4.69 -6.40 11.18
CA THR A 161 4.95 -7.56 10.31
C THR A 161 6.25 -7.40 9.55
N VAL A 162 6.54 -6.20 9.02
CA VAL A 162 7.83 -5.88 8.38
C VAL A 162 8.99 -6.01 9.38
N ALA A 163 8.83 -5.55 10.62
CA ALA A 163 9.84 -5.71 11.66
C ALA A 163 10.12 -7.19 11.98
N LYS A 164 9.08 -8.04 12.04
CA LYS A 164 9.24 -9.50 12.24
C LYS A 164 10.03 -10.14 11.09
N LEU A 165 9.74 -9.78 9.83
CA LEU A 165 10.48 -10.30 8.67
C LEU A 165 11.94 -9.85 8.70
N GLY A 166 12.21 -8.57 9.01
CA GLY A 166 13.57 -8.07 9.16
C GLY A 166 14.36 -8.80 10.26
N ALA A 167 13.72 -8.99 11.41
CA ALA A 167 14.34 -9.74 12.52
C ALA A 167 14.63 -11.19 12.14
N ALA A 168 13.77 -11.85 11.33
CA ALA A 168 14.00 -13.20 10.83
C ALA A 168 15.21 -13.28 9.86
N LEU A 169 15.51 -12.19 9.14
CA LEU A 169 16.72 -12.03 8.32
C LEU A 169 17.95 -11.56 9.12
N GLY A 170 17.86 -11.53 10.45
CA GLY A 170 18.99 -11.15 11.32
C GLY A 170 19.24 -9.66 11.40
N MET A 171 18.29 -8.79 10.98
CA MET A 171 18.42 -7.35 11.10
C MET A 171 18.15 -6.86 12.53
N LYS A 172 18.81 -5.78 12.91
CA LYS A 172 18.47 -4.98 14.11
C LYS A 172 17.28 -4.10 13.78
N ILE A 173 16.32 -3.97 14.71
CA ILE A 173 15.09 -3.23 14.46
C ILE A 173 15.06 -1.94 15.27
N LEU A 174 15.00 -0.79 14.58
CA LEU A 174 14.71 0.51 15.15
C LEU A 174 13.26 0.89 14.80
N VAL A 175 12.52 1.40 15.78
CA VAL A 175 11.11 1.76 15.63
C VAL A 175 10.89 3.21 15.97
N TYR A 176 10.17 3.91 15.11
CA TYR A 176 9.56 5.20 15.41
C TYR A 176 8.04 5.11 15.21
N SER A 177 7.32 5.62 16.18
CA SER A 177 5.86 5.85 16.06
C SER A 177 5.47 7.03 16.95
N ARG A 178 4.44 7.78 16.54
CA ARG A 178 3.93 8.93 17.31
C ARG A 178 3.60 8.57 18.75
N THR A 179 2.97 7.43 18.96
CA THR A 179 2.69 6.90 20.28
C THR A 179 3.69 5.80 20.60
N LYS A 180 4.48 5.96 21.67
CA LYS A 180 5.33 4.89 22.16
C LYS A 180 4.49 3.72 22.62
N ARG A 181 4.89 2.53 22.21
CA ARG A 181 4.27 1.27 22.62
C ARG A 181 5.35 0.38 23.22
N GLU A 182 4.93 -0.58 23.99
CA GLU A 182 5.82 -1.67 24.40
C GLU A 182 6.33 -2.40 23.16
N LEU A 183 7.64 -2.58 23.11
CA LEU A 183 8.33 -3.24 22.00
C LEU A 183 8.85 -4.61 22.47
N PRO A 184 8.97 -5.61 21.57
CA PRO A 184 9.74 -6.80 21.86
C PRO A 184 11.15 -6.46 22.33
N GLU A 185 11.69 -7.19 23.28
CA GLU A 185 12.97 -6.92 23.98
C GLU A 185 14.15 -6.60 23.02
N ARG A 186 14.16 -7.24 21.85
CA ARG A 186 15.21 -7.05 20.83
C ARG A 186 14.98 -5.86 19.88
N TYR A 187 13.88 -5.12 20.02
CA TYR A 187 13.58 -3.93 19.21
C TYR A 187 13.89 -2.68 20.02
N GLN A 188 14.37 -1.63 19.35
CA GLN A 188 14.71 -0.38 20.00
C GLN A 188 13.84 0.75 19.47
N TRP A 189 13.33 1.56 20.37
CA TRP A 189 12.66 2.80 20.00
C TRP A 189 13.70 3.89 19.72
N ALA A 190 13.49 4.71 18.70
CA ALA A 190 14.36 5.83 18.36
C ALA A 190 13.53 7.06 18.01
N GLU A 191 14.10 8.24 18.26
CA GLU A 191 13.59 9.49 17.68
C GLU A 191 13.75 9.45 16.16
N LEU A 192 12.88 10.17 15.44
CA LEU A 192 12.76 10.05 13.98
C LEU A 192 14.10 10.30 13.26
N ASP A 193 14.76 11.42 13.56
CA ASP A 193 16.02 11.77 12.89
C ASP A 193 17.17 10.82 13.26
N ALA A 194 17.17 10.32 14.51
CA ALA A 194 18.12 9.28 14.93
C ALA A 194 17.88 7.95 14.18
N LEU A 195 16.62 7.60 13.88
CA LEU A 195 16.30 6.44 13.06
C LEU A 195 16.87 6.61 11.64
N PHE A 196 16.62 7.76 10.99
CA PHE A 196 17.17 8.03 9.65
C PHE A 196 18.70 7.97 9.62
N LYS A 197 19.38 8.51 10.64
CA LYS A 197 20.84 8.50 10.74
C LYS A 197 21.44 7.11 10.91
N ASN A 198 20.78 6.23 11.67
CA ASN A 198 21.35 4.95 12.08
C ASN A 198 20.89 3.75 11.22
N ALA A 199 19.78 3.87 10.50
CA ALA A 199 19.24 2.80 9.69
C ALA A 199 20.05 2.57 8.41
N ASP A 200 20.18 1.30 8.01
CA ASP A 200 20.66 0.89 6.69
C ASP A 200 19.48 0.72 5.71
N VAL A 201 18.28 0.50 6.24
CA VAL A 201 17.02 0.49 5.50
C VAL A 201 15.98 1.27 6.29
N VAL A 202 15.30 2.23 5.66
CA VAL A 202 14.15 2.92 6.24
C VAL A 202 12.89 2.46 5.52
N SER A 203 11.91 1.93 6.26
CA SER A 203 10.63 1.45 5.71
C SER A 203 9.46 2.22 6.32
N LEU A 204 8.62 2.80 5.45
CA LEU A 204 7.54 3.70 5.82
C LEU A 204 6.20 2.96 5.92
N HIS A 205 5.54 3.04 7.08
CA HIS A 205 4.26 2.39 7.40
C HIS A 205 3.33 3.31 8.20
N CYS A 206 3.59 4.61 8.16
CA CYS A 206 2.73 5.61 8.78
C CYS A 206 1.58 6.03 7.84
N PRO A 207 0.41 6.44 8.37
CA PRO A 207 -0.64 7.05 7.57
C PRO A 207 -0.19 8.43 7.04
N LEU A 208 -0.81 8.89 5.97
CA LEU A 208 -0.67 10.27 5.52
C LEU A 208 -1.56 11.17 6.38
N THR A 209 -0.95 12.10 7.09
CA THR A 209 -1.57 13.18 7.86
C THR A 209 -0.83 14.48 7.56
N ASP A 210 -1.28 15.60 8.12
CA ASP A 210 -0.57 16.88 7.95
C ASP A 210 0.86 16.79 8.52
N GLU A 211 1.06 16.04 9.63
CA GLU A 211 2.38 15.87 10.28
C GLU A 211 3.30 14.91 9.49
N THR A 212 2.74 13.99 8.70
CA THR A 212 3.53 13.00 7.94
C THR A 212 3.68 13.35 6.47
N ARG A 213 3.00 14.38 6.00
CA ARG A 213 3.18 14.91 4.63
C ARG A 213 4.60 15.46 4.48
N GLY A 214 5.34 14.96 3.47
CA GLY A 214 6.73 15.35 3.26
C GLY A 214 7.65 14.99 4.46
N LEU A 215 7.26 13.98 5.23
CA LEU A 215 8.07 13.54 6.37
C LEU A 215 9.50 13.14 5.93
N VAL A 216 9.64 12.51 4.78
CA VAL A 216 10.93 12.24 4.15
C VAL A 216 11.24 13.37 3.19
N ASN A 217 11.95 14.36 3.67
CA ASN A 217 12.40 15.56 2.95
C ASN A 217 13.92 15.53 2.71
N ALA A 218 14.47 16.55 2.06
CA ALA A 218 15.90 16.66 1.79
C ALA A 218 16.76 16.57 3.07
N GLU A 219 16.31 17.16 4.18
CA GLU A 219 17.05 17.12 5.45
C GLU A 219 17.21 15.69 5.95
N ARG A 220 16.11 14.91 6.00
CA ARG A 220 16.13 13.51 6.46
C ARG A 220 16.84 12.59 5.49
N LEU A 221 16.70 12.81 4.17
CA LEU A 221 17.50 12.10 3.18
C LEU A 221 19.00 12.35 3.39
N ASN A 222 19.39 13.56 3.77
CA ASN A 222 20.76 13.91 4.11
C ASN A 222 21.27 13.29 5.43
N LEU A 223 20.42 12.85 6.31
CA LEU A 223 20.80 12.08 7.51
C LEU A 223 21.10 10.61 7.20
N MET A 224 20.50 10.05 6.15
CA MET A 224 20.66 8.63 5.81
C MET A 224 22.11 8.30 5.44
N LYS A 225 22.48 7.05 5.62
CA LYS A 225 23.79 6.55 5.16
C LYS A 225 23.82 6.53 3.62
N PRO A 226 24.99 6.75 2.98
CA PRO A 226 25.09 6.64 1.52
C PRO A 226 24.77 5.24 0.98
N THR A 227 24.88 4.21 1.83
CA THR A 227 24.52 2.82 1.50
C THR A 227 23.09 2.46 1.84
N ALA A 228 22.28 3.39 2.35
CA ALA A 228 20.93 3.10 2.83
C ALA A 228 19.89 3.04 1.71
N PHE A 229 18.85 2.24 1.97
CA PHE A 229 17.66 2.11 1.11
C PHE A 229 16.43 2.73 1.78
N LEU A 230 15.55 3.32 0.96
CA LEU A 230 14.22 3.80 1.37
C LEU A 230 13.12 2.93 0.76
N ILE A 231 12.20 2.42 1.58
CA ILE A 231 11.05 1.63 1.13
C ILE A 231 9.76 2.36 1.50
N ASN A 232 8.90 2.60 0.51
CA ASN A 232 7.58 3.21 0.73
C ASN A 232 6.46 2.38 0.11
N THR A 233 5.71 1.69 0.95
CA THR A 233 4.46 1.00 0.62
C THR A 233 3.26 1.62 1.36
N ALA A 234 3.42 2.86 1.87
CA ALA A 234 2.39 3.55 2.66
C ALA A 234 1.59 4.54 1.80
N ARG A 235 2.10 5.74 1.60
CA ARG A 235 1.51 6.81 0.75
C ARG A 235 2.62 7.63 0.10
N GLY A 236 2.46 7.99 -1.17
CA GLY A 236 3.47 8.77 -1.91
C GLY A 236 3.81 10.09 -1.22
N ALA A 237 2.80 10.86 -0.84
CA ALA A 237 2.98 12.19 -0.23
C ALA A 237 3.63 12.20 1.18
N VAL A 238 4.01 11.05 1.73
CA VAL A 238 4.90 10.97 2.91
C VAL A 238 6.34 11.33 2.53
N VAL A 239 6.67 11.22 1.24
CA VAL A 239 8.00 11.51 0.67
C VAL A 239 7.92 12.75 -0.21
N ASP A 240 8.93 13.62 -0.12
CA ASP A 240 9.20 14.65 -1.12
C ASP A 240 9.89 13.97 -2.31
N GLU A 241 9.15 13.78 -3.40
CA GLU A 241 9.59 13.05 -4.59
C GLU A 241 10.74 13.75 -5.31
N ALA A 242 10.75 15.09 -5.34
CA ALA A 242 11.83 15.83 -5.95
C ALA A 242 13.13 15.68 -5.16
N ALA A 243 13.07 15.81 -3.84
CA ALA A 243 14.22 15.60 -2.97
C ALA A 243 14.75 14.15 -3.02
N LEU A 244 13.84 13.16 -3.11
CA LEU A 244 14.23 11.75 -3.25
C LEU A 244 14.92 11.49 -4.58
N ALA A 245 14.39 12.01 -5.69
CA ALA A 245 15.03 11.86 -7.02
C ALA A 245 16.41 12.48 -7.06
N GLU A 246 16.60 13.67 -6.47
CA GLU A 246 17.92 14.32 -6.34
C GLU A 246 18.88 13.46 -5.49
N ALA A 247 18.42 12.95 -4.34
CA ALA A 247 19.24 12.11 -3.47
C ALA A 247 19.68 10.80 -4.15
N LEU A 248 18.81 10.20 -4.97
CA LEU A 248 19.14 9.00 -5.75
C LEU A 248 20.14 9.32 -6.86
N ASN A 249 19.88 10.36 -7.64
CA ASN A 249 20.73 10.73 -8.80
C ASN A 249 22.10 11.24 -8.39
N SER A 250 22.23 11.86 -7.20
CA SER A 250 23.52 12.28 -6.64
C SER A 250 24.25 11.15 -5.88
N GLY A 251 23.64 9.95 -5.74
CA GLY A 251 24.21 8.86 -4.93
C GLY A 251 24.23 9.14 -3.43
N ARG A 252 23.38 10.07 -2.94
CA ARG A 252 23.27 10.39 -1.52
C ARG A 252 22.72 9.23 -0.71
N ILE A 253 21.85 8.41 -1.32
CA ILE A 253 21.37 7.11 -0.80
C ILE A 253 21.53 6.05 -1.90
N ALA A 254 21.62 4.78 -1.52
CA ALA A 254 21.89 3.68 -2.45
C ALA A 254 20.71 3.34 -3.37
N GLY A 255 19.48 3.52 -2.92
CA GLY A 255 18.31 3.22 -3.74
C GLY A 255 16.98 3.40 -3.00
N ALA A 256 15.88 3.32 -3.74
CA ALA A 256 14.52 3.37 -3.21
C ALA A 256 13.60 2.34 -3.87
N GLY A 257 12.70 1.75 -3.06
CA GLY A 257 11.62 0.87 -3.52
C GLY A 257 10.26 1.46 -3.15
N LEU A 258 9.48 1.83 -4.15
CA LEU A 258 8.25 2.59 -4.00
C LEU A 258 7.08 1.81 -4.62
N ASP A 259 6.04 1.55 -3.85
CA ASP A 259 4.78 1.02 -4.39
C ASP A 259 3.74 2.14 -4.60
N VAL A 260 4.04 3.34 -4.12
CA VAL A 260 3.12 4.49 -4.13
C VAL A 260 3.83 5.76 -4.53
N LEU A 261 3.11 6.63 -5.25
CA LEU A 261 3.56 7.95 -5.68
C LEU A 261 2.54 9.03 -5.26
N VAL A 262 2.94 10.30 -5.32
CA VAL A 262 2.06 11.44 -5.01
C VAL A 262 0.91 11.50 -6.01
N HIS A 263 1.22 11.28 -7.28
CA HIS A 263 0.23 11.20 -8.36
C HIS A 263 0.15 9.77 -8.90
N GLU A 264 -1.03 9.17 -8.82
CA GLU A 264 -1.30 7.81 -9.29
C GLU A 264 -2.49 7.82 -10.27
N PRO A 265 -2.30 7.47 -11.56
CA PRO A 265 -1.02 7.10 -12.20
C PRO A 265 -0.06 8.29 -12.37
N PRO A 266 1.28 8.02 -12.38
CA PRO A 266 2.28 9.08 -12.52
C PRO A 266 2.24 9.71 -13.91
N LYS A 267 2.69 10.96 -14.02
CA LYS A 267 2.97 11.58 -15.30
C LYS A 267 4.26 11.01 -15.91
N LYS A 268 4.41 11.13 -17.23
CA LYS A 268 5.61 10.62 -17.92
C LYS A 268 6.91 11.30 -17.49
N ASP A 269 6.82 12.54 -17.03
CA ASP A 269 7.93 13.36 -16.54
C ASP A 269 8.14 13.30 -15.03
N ASP A 270 7.50 12.35 -14.36
CA ASP A 270 7.73 12.10 -12.93
C ASP A 270 9.22 11.76 -12.69
N PRO A 271 9.92 12.55 -11.85
CA PRO A 271 11.36 12.43 -11.67
C PRO A 271 11.80 11.07 -11.11
N LEU A 272 10.94 10.38 -10.38
CA LEU A 272 11.25 9.07 -9.79
C LEU A 272 11.26 7.95 -10.83
N LEU A 273 10.54 8.09 -11.96
CA LEU A 273 10.52 7.08 -13.02
C LEU A 273 11.88 6.99 -13.77
N ALA A 274 12.68 8.07 -13.73
CA ALA A 274 14.00 8.12 -14.35
C ALA A 274 15.15 8.11 -13.34
N ALA A 275 14.84 8.10 -12.03
CA ALA A 275 15.85 8.16 -10.98
C ALA A 275 16.68 6.86 -10.90
N GLN A 276 17.96 7.00 -10.60
CA GLN A 276 18.89 5.88 -10.47
C GLN A 276 18.50 5.00 -9.28
N ASN A 277 18.59 3.67 -9.45
CA ASN A 277 18.29 2.69 -8.40
C ASN A 277 16.93 2.91 -7.70
N CYS A 278 15.94 3.37 -8.47
CA CYS A 278 14.56 3.53 -8.03
C CYS A 278 13.70 2.42 -8.65
N ILE A 279 13.05 1.62 -7.81
CA ILE A 279 12.07 0.61 -8.24
C ILE A 279 10.69 1.15 -7.91
N VAL A 280 9.82 1.27 -8.92
CA VAL A 280 8.45 1.74 -8.76
C VAL A 280 7.48 0.65 -9.18
N THR A 281 6.52 0.31 -8.31
CA THR A 281 5.41 -0.60 -8.62
C THR A 281 4.07 0.14 -8.50
N PRO A 282 3.05 -0.22 -9.31
CA PRO A 282 1.86 0.61 -9.51
C PRO A 282 0.79 0.39 -8.43
N HIS A 283 1.12 0.64 -7.15
CA HIS A 283 0.23 0.55 -5.98
C HIS A 283 -0.44 -0.84 -5.88
N ILE A 284 0.39 -1.88 -5.92
CA ILE A 284 -0.04 -3.29 -5.92
C ILE A 284 0.32 -4.06 -4.65
N ALA A 285 0.95 -3.43 -3.66
CA ALA A 285 1.34 -4.08 -2.41
C ALA A 285 0.18 -4.80 -1.70
N TRP A 286 -1.06 -4.33 -1.90
CA TRP A 286 -2.28 -4.93 -1.36
C TRP A 286 -2.89 -6.03 -2.25
N ALA A 287 -2.47 -6.16 -3.52
CA ALA A 287 -3.25 -6.76 -4.60
C ALA A 287 -3.03 -8.26 -4.81
N SER A 288 -2.40 -8.99 -3.87
CA SER A 288 -2.28 -10.43 -3.99
C SER A 288 -3.66 -11.10 -4.07
N ARG A 289 -3.76 -12.22 -4.80
CA ARG A 289 -5.02 -12.97 -4.95
C ARG A 289 -5.67 -13.29 -3.61
N ASP A 290 -4.86 -13.71 -2.63
CA ASP A 290 -5.35 -14.11 -1.32
C ASP A 290 -5.85 -12.90 -0.50
N ALA A 291 -5.17 -11.75 -0.58
CA ALA A 291 -5.63 -10.52 0.05
C ALA A 291 -6.94 -10.04 -0.57
N ARG A 292 -7.09 -10.10 -1.89
CA ARG A 292 -8.32 -9.74 -2.60
C ARG A 292 -9.48 -10.71 -2.28
N ALA A 293 -9.19 -11.99 -2.11
CA ALA A 293 -10.18 -12.96 -1.64
C ALA A 293 -10.66 -12.65 -0.21
N ARG A 294 -9.73 -12.33 0.72
CA ARG A 294 -10.07 -11.86 2.08
C ARG A 294 -10.89 -10.58 2.03
N LEU A 295 -10.51 -9.63 1.18
CA LEU A 295 -11.21 -8.35 1.00
C LEU A 295 -12.68 -8.57 0.62
N ILE A 296 -12.95 -9.35 -0.44
CA ILE A 296 -14.31 -9.64 -0.92
C ILE A 296 -15.11 -10.40 0.14
N LYS A 297 -14.49 -11.36 0.82
CA LYS A 297 -15.13 -12.12 1.91
C LYS A 297 -15.55 -11.17 3.05
N THR A 298 -14.66 -10.29 3.50
CA THR A 298 -14.95 -9.37 4.61
C THR A 298 -16.02 -8.35 4.23
N VAL A 299 -16.03 -7.84 2.99
CA VAL A 299 -17.14 -6.96 2.53
C VAL A 299 -18.48 -7.70 2.58
N ALA A 300 -18.51 -8.97 2.17
CA ALA A 300 -19.73 -9.78 2.27
C ALA A 300 -20.14 -10.03 3.73
N GLU A 301 -19.19 -10.27 4.63
CA GLU A 301 -19.44 -10.39 6.08
C GLU A 301 -19.97 -9.09 6.67
N ASN A 302 -19.43 -7.94 6.30
CA ASN A 302 -19.93 -6.62 6.70
C ASN A 302 -21.38 -6.39 6.25
N LEU A 303 -21.69 -6.70 4.99
CA LEU A 303 -23.04 -6.59 4.45
C LEU A 303 -24.02 -7.55 5.14
N LYS A 304 -23.59 -8.79 5.45
CA LYS A 304 -24.38 -9.76 6.20
C LYS A 304 -24.67 -9.26 7.63
N ALA A 305 -23.65 -8.73 8.30
CA ALA A 305 -23.79 -8.17 9.65
C ALA A 305 -24.73 -6.94 9.66
N PHE A 306 -24.62 -6.06 8.67
CA PHE A 306 -25.54 -4.94 8.48
C PHE A 306 -27.01 -5.42 8.34
N ARG A 307 -27.27 -6.42 7.50
CA ARG A 307 -28.62 -7.00 7.32
C ARG A 307 -29.20 -7.60 8.60
N ASN A 308 -28.34 -8.11 9.46
CA ASN A 308 -28.73 -8.69 10.75
C ASN A 308 -28.87 -7.65 11.88
N GLY A 309 -28.70 -6.36 11.58
CA GLY A 309 -28.78 -5.28 12.58
C GLY A 309 -27.56 -5.15 13.49
N THR A 310 -26.45 -5.81 13.17
CA THR A 310 -25.19 -5.79 13.95
C THR A 310 -24.02 -5.39 13.06
N PRO A 311 -24.02 -4.18 12.44
CA PRO A 311 -22.99 -3.77 11.52
C PRO A 311 -21.61 -3.73 12.18
N GLN A 312 -20.57 -4.11 11.43
CA GLN A 312 -19.18 -4.14 11.85
C GLN A 312 -18.29 -3.36 10.89
N ASN A 313 -17.11 -2.94 11.34
CA ASN A 313 -16.17 -2.11 10.55
C ASN A 313 -16.81 -0.83 10.00
N VAL A 314 -17.74 -0.25 10.77
CA VAL A 314 -18.47 0.97 10.42
C VAL A 314 -17.53 2.17 10.55
N VAL A 315 -17.56 3.07 9.55
CA VAL A 315 -16.79 4.31 9.49
C VAL A 315 -17.64 5.58 9.31
N SER A 316 -18.98 5.43 9.17
CA SER A 316 -19.95 6.55 9.11
C SER A 316 -20.53 6.87 10.47
#